data_758d3981542f877c2657488fd83dc2d5
#
_entry.id   758d3981542f877c2657488fd83dc2d5
#
_cell.length_a   1.000
_cell.length_b   1.000
_cell.length_c   1.000
_cell.angle_alpha   90.00
_cell.angle_beta   90.00
_cell.angle_gamma   90.00
#
_symmetry.space_group_name_H-M   'P 1'
#
loop_
_entity.id
_entity.type
_entity.pdbx_description
1 polymer ?
#
loop_
_entity_poly.entity_id
_entity_poly.type
_entity_poly.pdbx_seq_one_letter_code
_entity_poly.pdbx_strand_id
1 'polypeptide(L)'
;RDIMSGEFDVIVTDGFTGNVVLKFGEGAASLFSALLKKSVEKGGLRARLGAFLLKPALKKYLVKRLDYAEYGGAPLMGIKGGLIICHGASQARAIRNAIHMAKDFCEARVVDVIAEAVVQIEKEAGRLKED
;
A
#
# COMPACT_ATOMS: atom_id res chain seq x y z
N ARG A 1 1.57 -11.29 13.12
CA ARG A 1 1.72 -12.49 12.29
C ARG A 1 0.83 -12.38 11.05
N ASP A 2 -0.38 -11.91 11.21
CA ASP A 2 -1.44 -12.02 10.21
C ASP A 2 -1.57 -10.81 9.25
N ILE A 3 -0.74 -9.77 9.42
CA ILE A 3 -0.73 -8.56 8.60
C ILE A 3 -0.60 -8.85 7.08
N MET A 4 0.12 -9.92 6.74
CA MET A 4 0.36 -10.32 5.35
C MET A 4 -0.51 -11.53 4.90
N SER A 5 -1.45 -12.00 5.74
CA SER A 5 -2.29 -13.16 5.43
C SER A 5 -3.30 -12.88 4.31
N GLY A 6 -3.74 -11.63 4.18
CA GLY A 6 -4.84 -11.25 3.28
C GLY A 6 -6.22 -11.59 3.82
N GLU A 7 -6.33 -11.96 5.10
CA GLU A 7 -7.60 -12.28 5.77
C GLU A 7 -8.37 -11.03 6.23
N PHE A 8 -7.68 -9.88 6.29
CA PHE A 8 -8.25 -8.62 6.76
C PHE A 8 -8.29 -7.58 5.65
N ASP A 9 -9.43 -6.94 5.48
CA ASP A 9 -9.59 -5.83 4.53
C ASP A 9 -8.97 -4.53 5.04
N VAL A 10 -9.01 -4.31 6.37
CA VAL A 10 -8.46 -3.11 7.02
C VAL A 10 -7.75 -3.49 8.32
N ILE A 11 -6.57 -2.94 8.51
CA ILE A 11 -5.78 -3.07 9.75
C ILE A 11 -5.54 -1.68 10.32
N VAL A 12 -6.04 -1.43 11.52
CA VAL A 12 -5.89 -0.15 12.22
C VAL A 12 -4.72 -0.23 13.20
N THR A 13 -3.83 0.76 13.15
CA THR A 13 -2.70 0.90 14.08
C THR A 13 -2.58 2.36 14.52
N ASP A 14 -1.82 2.61 15.59
CA ASP A 14 -1.31 3.95 15.85
C ASP A 14 -0.27 4.37 14.80
N GLY A 15 -0.04 5.69 14.66
CA GLY A 15 0.82 6.22 13.61
C GLY A 15 2.30 5.80 13.73
N PHE A 16 2.79 5.56 14.94
CA PHE A 16 4.16 5.11 15.17
C PHE A 16 4.34 3.65 14.76
N THR A 17 3.49 2.76 15.28
CA THR A 17 3.51 1.33 14.95
C THR A 17 3.31 1.10 13.45
N GLY A 18 2.33 1.76 12.85
CA GLY A 18 2.09 1.65 11.41
C GLY A 18 3.29 2.09 10.57
N ASN A 19 3.95 3.19 10.96
CA ASN A 19 5.14 3.67 10.26
C ASN A 19 6.34 2.72 10.42
N VAL A 20 6.54 2.13 11.60
CA VAL A 20 7.59 1.12 11.83
C VAL A 20 7.35 -0.11 10.95
N VAL A 21 6.12 -0.64 10.92
CA VAL A 21 5.75 -1.78 10.07
C VAL A 21 5.96 -1.47 8.60
N LEU A 22 5.55 -0.29 8.15
CA LEU A 22 5.74 0.15 6.76
C LEU A 22 7.22 0.21 6.40
N LYS A 23 8.04 0.88 7.22
CA LYS A 23 9.49 1.01 6.97
C LYS A 23 10.22 -0.32 7.05
N PHE A 24 9.82 -1.21 7.95
CA PHE A 24 10.32 -2.58 7.99
C PHE A 24 9.97 -3.34 6.71
N GLY A 25 8.73 -3.26 6.25
CA GLY A 25 8.29 -3.90 5.00
C GLY A 25 9.06 -3.40 3.77
N GLU A 26 9.25 -2.08 3.63
CA GLU A 26 10.06 -1.47 2.57
C GLU A 26 11.51 -1.96 2.61
N GLY A 27 12.12 -1.98 3.80
CA GLY A 27 13.49 -2.46 4.00
C GLY A 27 13.65 -3.94 3.70
N ALA A 28 12.72 -4.76 4.16
CA ALA A 28 12.72 -6.21 3.91
C ALA A 28 12.57 -6.53 2.42
N ALA A 29 11.66 -5.85 1.70
CA ALA A 29 11.50 -6.01 0.26
C ALA A 29 12.77 -5.61 -0.51
N SER A 30 13.40 -4.51 -0.12
CA SER A 30 14.66 -4.04 -0.71
C SER A 30 15.80 -5.02 -0.47
N LEU A 31 15.95 -5.52 0.76
CA LEU A 31 16.95 -6.52 1.12
C LEU A 31 16.76 -7.82 0.32
N PHE A 32 15.52 -8.33 0.28
CA PHE A 32 15.19 -9.53 -0.47
C PHE A 32 15.53 -9.39 -1.96
N SER A 33 15.18 -8.26 -2.56
CA SER A 33 15.49 -7.95 -3.96
C SER A 33 17.00 -7.90 -4.21
N ALA A 34 17.76 -7.29 -3.32
CA ALA A 34 19.22 -7.22 -3.40
C ALA A 34 19.88 -8.61 -3.27
N LEU A 35 19.41 -9.43 -2.33
CA LEU A 35 19.90 -10.80 -2.14
C LEU A 35 19.60 -11.68 -3.35
N LEU A 36 18.40 -11.58 -3.91
CA LEU A 36 17.98 -12.31 -5.11
C LEU A 36 18.87 -11.94 -6.30
N LYS A 37 19.08 -10.64 -6.53
CA LYS A 37 19.98 -10.14 -7.58
C LYS A 37 21.42 -10.67 -7.40
N LYS A 38 21.96 -10.57 -6.19
CA LYS A 38 23.30 -11.07 -5.87
C LYS A 38 23.43 -12.58 -6.07
N SER A 39 22.38 -13.34 -5.73
CA SER A 39 22.35 -14.81 -5.95
C SER A 39 22.39 -15.15 -7.42
N VAL A 40 21.65 -14.44 -8.26
CA VAL A 40 21.69 -14.60 -9.72
C VAL A 40 23.06 -14.25 -10.30
N GLU A 41 23.64 -13.14 -9.84
CA GLU A 41 24.96 -12.68 -10.31
C GLU A 41 26.08 -13.69 -9.97
N LYS A 42 26.05 -14.25 -8.75
CA LYS A 42 27.05 -15.22 -8.26
C LYS A 42 26.79 -16.66 -8.68
N GLY A 43 25.55 -17.00 -9.04
CA GLY A 43 25.13 -18.37 -9.37
C GLY A 43 25.57 -18.87 -10.77
N GLY A 44 26.35 -18.08 -11.51
CA GLY A 44 26.88 -18.44 -12.82
C GLY A 44 25.83 -18.49 -13.93
N LEU A 45 26.19 -19.16 -15.02
CA LEU A 45 25.37 -19.16 -16.26
C LEU A 45 23.99 -19.80 -16.07
N ARG A 46 23.90 -20.86 -15.26
CA ARG A 46 22.62 -21.55 -14.98
C ARG A 46 21.63 -20.66 -14.25
N ALA A 47 22.09 -19.92 -13.22
CA ALA A 47 21.24 -18.99 -12.45
C ALA A 47 20.80 -17.80 -13.31
N ARG A 48 21.65 -17.28 -14.18
CA ARG A 48 21.31 -16.22 -15.12
C ARG A 48 20.28 -16.66 -16.14
N LEU A 49 20.42 -17.87 -16.68
CA LEU A 49 19.43 -18.42 -17.62
C LEU A 49 18.08 -18.66 -16.93
N GLY A 50 18.07 -19.24 -15.73
CA GLY A 50 16.86 -19.42 -14.92
C GLY A 50 16.16 -18.08 -14.60
N ALA A 51 16.93 -17.07 -14.18
CA ALA A 51 16.40 -15.74 -13.91
C ALA A 51 15.84 -15.06 -15.18
N PHE A 52 16.48 -15.25 -16.35
CA PHE A 52 15.99 -14.74 -17.63
C PHE A 52 14.64 -15.36 -17.99
N LEU A 53 14.49 -16.66 -17.86
CA LEU A 53 13.23 -17.36 -18.12
C LEU A 53 12.12 -16.98 -17.14
N LEU A 54 12.47 -16.73 -15.87
CA LEU A 54 11.51 -16.37 -14.83
C LEU A 54 11.12 -14.88 -14.84
N LYS A 55 11.94 -14.02 -15.45
CA LYS A 55 11.77 -12.55 -15.46
C LYS A 55 10.37 -12.07 -15.88
N PRO A 56 9.73 -12.61 -16.94
CA PRO A 56 8.39 -12.15 -17.33
C PRO A 56 7.33 -12.45 -16.25
N ALA A 57 7.39 -13.62 -15.63
CA ALA A 57 6.49 -14.00 -14.54
C ALA A 57 6.72 -13.15 -13.29
N LEU A 58 7.95 -12.95 -12.88
CA LEU A 58 8.30 -12.09 -11.75
C LEU A 58 7.82 -10.65 -11.99
N LYS A 59 8.02 -10.10 -13.19
CA LYS A 59 7.55 -8.75 -13.54
C LYS A 59 6.03 -8.65 -13.44
N LYS A 60 5.29 -9.63 -13.94
CA LYS A 60 3.82 -9.64 -13.96
C LYS A 60 3.20 -9.81 -12.58
N TYR A 61 3.72 -10.75 -11.78
CA TYR A 61 3.05 -11.18 -10.56
C TYR A 61 3.66 -10.65 -9.27
N LEU A 62 4.94 -10.29 -9.25
CA LEU A 62 5.64 -9.82 -8.06
C LEU A 62 5.95 -8.32 -8.15
N VAL A 63 6.74 -7.91 -9.14
CA VAL A 63 7.22 -6.53 -9.23
C VAL A 63 6.06 -5.55 -9.32
N LYS A 64 5.05 -5.84 -10.14
CA LYS A 64 3.89 -4.97 -10.31
C LYS A 64 3.09 -4.80 -9.00
N ARG A 65 3.01 -5.81 -8.16
CA ARG A 65 2.31 -5.73 -6.86
C ARG A 65 3.10 -4.98 -5.78
N LEU A 66 4.43 -4.97 -5.87
CA LEU A 66 5.30 -4.29 -4.92
C LEU A 66 5.69 -2.87 -5.35
N ASP A 67 5.34 -2.49 -6.59
CA ASP A 67 5.69 -1.18 -7.14
C ASP A 67 4.71 -0.11 -6.64
N TYR A 68 5.16 0.71 -5.68
CA TYR A 68 4.36 1.84 -5.18
C TYR A 68 3.89 2.81 -6.28
N ALA A 69 4.60 2.89 -7.40
CA ALA A 69 4.23 3.74 -8.51
C ALA A 69 2.94 3.27 -9.23
N GLU A 70 2.54 2.02 -9.09
CA GLU A 70 1.24 1.52 -9.58
C GLU A 70 0.06 2.11 -8.81
N TYR A 71 0.23 2.30 -7.49
CA TYR A 71 -0.80 2.88 -6.62
C TYR A 71 -0.77 4.42 -6.61
N GLY A 72 0.41 5.03 -6.81
CA GLY A 72 0.61 6.47 -6.86
C GLY A 72 0.81 7.11 -5.50
N GLY A 73 -0.01 6.77 -4.52
CA GLY A 73 0.03 7.32 -3.16
C GLY A 73 -0.99 6.67 -2.25
N ALA A 74 -1.21 7.27 -1.08
CA ALA A 74 -2.22 6.86 -0.12
C ALA A 74 -3.11 8.06 0.28
N PRO A 75 -4.44 7.91 0.38
CA PRO A 75 -5.31 8.98 0.81
C PRO A 75 -5.11 9.26 2.31
N LEU A 76 -5.06 10.52 2.68
CA LEU A 76 -5.10 10.96 4.08
C LEU A 76 -6.55 11.01 4.54
N MET A 77 -6.90 10.14 5.47
CA MET A 77 -8.24 10.06 6.04
C MET A 77 -8.46 11.08 7.17
N GLY A 78 -9.72 11.39 7.46
CA GLY A 78 -10.09 12.25 8.60
C GLY A 78 -9.97 13.76 8.34
N ILE A 79 -9.80 14.18 7.09
CA ILE A 79 -9.80 15.59 6.69
C ILE A 79 -11.01 15.91 5.80
N LYS A 80 -11.38 17.20 5.75
CA LYS A 80 -12.42 17.70 4.84
C LYS A 80 -11.85 17.93 3.45
N GLY A 81 -11.87 16.89 2.61
CA GLY A 81 -11.36 16.94 1.23
C GLY A 81 -10.47 15.76 0.88
N GLY A 82 -10.04 15.67 -0.37
CA GLY A 82 -9.15 14.64 -0.87
C GLY A 82 -7.69 15.09 -0.83
N LEU A 83 -6.85 14.41 -0.04
CA LEU A 83 -5.40 14.60 -0.03
C LEU A 83 -4.72 13.26 -0.25
N ILE A 84 -3.87 13.16 -1.26
CA ILE A 84 -3.09 11.97 -1.57
C ILE A 84 -1.63 12.21 -1.21
N ILE A 85 -1.10 11.39 -0.32
CA ILE A 85 0.30 11.42 0.09
C ILE A 85 1.10 10.52 -0.84
N CYS A 86 2.03 11.10 -1.59
CA CYS A 86 2.93 10.40 -2.49
C CYS A 86 4.27 10.13 -1.82
N HIS A 87 5.03 9.16 -2.34
CA HIS A 87 6.40 8.91 -1.90
C HIS A 87 7.32 10.04 -2.38
N GLY A 88 8.33 10.45 -1.57
CA GLY A 88 9.26 11.54 -1.92
C GLY A 88 10.07 11.29 -3.20
N ALA A 89 10.23 10.05 -3.64
CA ALA A 89 10.88 9.66 -4.89
C ALA A 89 9.89 9.45 -6.06
N SER A 90 8.63 9.89 -5.94
CA SER A 90 7.60 9.71 -6.95
C SER A 90 7.98 10.39 -8.26
N GLN A 91 7.92 9.64 -9.36
CA GLN A 91 8.12 10.11 -10.72
C GLN A 91 6.77 10.26 -11.45
N ALA A 92 6.79 10.74 -12.68
CA ALA A 92 5.61 11.07 -13.48
C ALA A 92 4.51 9.99 -13.48
N ARG A 93 4.87 8.70 -13.55
CA ARG A 93 3.90 7.60 -13.51
C ARG A 93 3.18 7.52 -12.16
N ALA A 94 3.92 7.63 -11.06
CA ALA A 94 3.33 7.63 -9.72
C ALA A 94 2.41 8.83 -9.51
N ILE A 95 2.83 10.02 -9.91
CA ILE A 95 2.01 11.25 -9.81
C ILE A 95 0.74 11.13 -10.65
N ARG A 96 0.82 10.61 -11.88
CA ARG A 96 -0.36 10.36 -12.70
C ARG A 96 -1.35 9.42 -11.99
N ASN A 97 -0.86 8.32 -11.41
CA ASN A 97 -1.71 7.36 -10.71
C ASN A 97 -2.28 7.95 -9.42
N ALA A 98 -1.54 8.81 -8.71
CA ALA A 98 -2.05 9.57 -7.57
C ALA A 98 -3.20 10.52 -7.95
N ILE A 99 -3.13 11.17 -9.12
CA ILE A 99 -4.21 12.01 -9.63
C ILE A 99 -5.46 11.16 -9.95
N HIS A 100 -5.28 9.97 -10.55
CA HIS A 100 -6.40 9.05 -10.77
C HIS A 100 -7.02 8.59 -9.45
N MET A 101 -6.18 8.22 -8.47
CA MET A 101 -6.66 7.87 -7.12
C MET A 101 -7.44 9.02 -6.49
N ALA A 102 -6.96 10.27 -6.59
CA ALA A 102 -7.68 11.43 -6.07
C ALA A 102 -9.04 11.61 -6.74
N LYS A 103 -9.11 11.41 -8.05
CA LYS A 103 -10.38 11.43 -8.80
C LYS A 103 -11.34 10.36 -8.28
N ASP A 104 -10.89 9.11 -8.23
CA ASP A 104 -11.70 7.98 -7.77
C ASP A 104 -12.18 8.18 -6.32
N PHE A 105 -11.31 8.73 -5.45
CA PHE A 105 -11.62 9.07 -4.07
C PHE A 105 -12.74 10.11 -3.97
N CYS A 106 -12.70 11.15 -4.81
CA CYS A 106 -13.74 12.18 -4.85
C CYS A 106 -15.04 11.65 -5.44
N GLU A 107 -15.00 10.88 -6.53
CA GLU A 107 -16.17 10.29 -7.17
C GLU A 107 -16.90 9.31 -6.25
N ALA A 108 -16.16 8.54 -5.45
CA ALA A 108 -16.69 7.65 -4.43
C ALA A 108 -17.22 8.38 -3.18
N ARG A 109 -17.09 9.72 -3.09
CA ARG A 109 -17.54 10.53 -1.95
C ARG A 109 -17.04 10.00 -0.60
N VAL A 110 -15.80 9.52 -0.55
CA VAL A 110 -15.26 8.80 0.62
C VAL A 110 -15.35 9.64 1.90
N VAL A 111 -15.12 10.97 1.80
CA VAL A 111 -15.21 11.88 2.95
C VAL A 111 -16.63 11.92 3.53
N ASP A 112 -17.64 11.99 2.67
CA ASP A 112 -19.05 12.03 3.10
C ASP A 112 -19.46 10.71 3.74
N VAL A 113 -19.08 9.58 3.11
CA VAL A 113 -19.35 8.23 3.62
C VAL A 113 -18.74 8.03 5.02
N ILE A 114 -17.49 8.48 5.23
CA ILE A 114 -16.85 8.40 6.55
C ILE A 114 -17.58 9.28 7.55
N ALA A 115 -17.94 10.52 7.19
CA ALA A 115 -18.64 11.43 8.07
C ALA A 115 -20.02 10.88 8.49
N GLU A 116 -20.77 10.33 7.55
CA GLU A 116 -22.07 9.68 7.83
C GLU A 116 -21.90 8.46 8.76
N ALA A 117 -20.90 7.61 8.50
CA ALA A 117 -20.61 6.43 9.33
C ALA A 117 -20.22 6.81 10.78
N VAL A 118 -19.39 7.86 10.95
CA VAL A 118 -19.02 8.34 12.29
C VAL A 118 -20.23 8.81 13.08
N VAL A 119 -21.12 9.59 12.47
CA VAL A 119 -22.37 10.04 13.12
C VAL A 119 -23.26 8.86 13.53
N GLN A 120 -23.33 7.82 12.69
CA GLN A 120 -24.07 6.61 12.99
C GLN A 120 -23.49 5.87 14.21
N ILE A 121 -22.17 5.66 14.22
CA ILE A 121 -21.46 4.99 15.33
C ILE A 121 -21.64 5.76 16.63
N GLU A 122 -21.54 7.09 16.61
CA GLU A 122 -21.73 7.93 17.81
C GLU A 122 -23.17 7.80 18.37
N LYS A 123 -24.19 7.75 17.51
CA LYS A 123 -25.57 7.53 17.92
C LYS A 123 -25.78 6.16 18.57
N GLU A 124 -25.18 5.12 17.98
CA GLU A 124 -25.25 3.76 18.53
C GLU A 124 -24.51 3.65 19.87
N ALA A 125 -23.30 4.24 19.96
CA ALA A 125 -22.54 4.26 21.20
C ALA A 125 -23.21 5.10 22.30
N GLY A 126 -23.94 6.16 21.97
CA GLY A 126 -24.76 6.95 22.89
C GLY A 126 -25.92 6.15 23.48
N ARG A 127 -26.61 5.36 22.66
CA ARG A 127 -27.71 4.47 23.11
C ARG A 127 -27.22 3.39 24.09
N LEU A 128 -26.03 2.85 23.88
CA LEU A 128 -25.42 1.84 24.76
C LEU A 128 -24.97 2.37 26.13
N LYS A 129 -24.93 3.69 26.34
CA LYS A 129 -24.58 4.32 27.62
C LYS A 129 -25.81 4.74 28.44
N GLU A 130 -26.99 4.73 27.84
CA GLU A 130 -28.27 5.07 28.48
C GLU A 130 -29.02 3.84 29.00
N ASP A 131 -28.62 2.64 28.61
CA ASP A 131 -29.10 1.33 29.12
C ASP A 131 -28.14 0.76 30.18
#